data_02c1f4a3f94764c45b4f49f452017dbd
#
_entry.id   02c1f4a3f94764c45b4f49f452017dbd
#
_cell.length_a   1.000
_cell.length_b   1.000
_cell.length_c   1.000
_cell.angle_alpha   90.00
_cell.angle_beta   90.00
_cell.angle_gamma   90.00
#
_symmetry.space_group_name_H-M   'P 1'
#
loop_
_entity.id
_entity.type
_entity.pdbx_description
1 polymer ?
#
loop_
_entity_poly.entity_id
_entity_poly.type
_entity_poly.pdbx_seq_one_letter_code
_entity_poly.pdbx_strand_id
1 'polypeptide(L)'
;MTAAPVAPVAPAAPAAPATPMTPAAAARQAEAFPRLTPAQIARIDPRGRHRTVPAGEVLGEAGEPVTKIFVVVSGRLDLVGPPRWLGEDVPSFSEGMFTGERSILAGGRFLARIQAGTPCEVIEVAREALLDLIRTDPELSDIFLRAFILRRLQLIDQNLGDVLLLGSNHCQGSLHIREFLTRNGHPYKFVDLDTDADSQAMLDQFHVQAGDIPVVICRGTIVLRNPTIQQVADCLGLNPTIDRTAVYDLVIIGAGPAGLGAAVYAASEGLNVVMIEGNAPGGQAGTSSRIENYLGFPLGISGQELAGRAYDQAQKFGAKILIARKVARLDCSTKPYRVQCSAATGEPLLTRAIIIASGVEYRRLAVENLSRFDGAGVYYAATRMEAQLCADEEIAVVGGANSAGQAAMFLAETAKRVHMLIRGDGLASTMSRYLISRIEAHPKVKLHTRTEIVGLEGNGHLEQIAWRTGRSGPVEKQKIRHVFTMTGAEPSTKWLAGCLALDDKGFIKTGAALTTDDLAAAKWPLRRPPHLLETSLPGVLAVGDVRSGSTKRVASAVGEGSIAVATVHQILAE
;
A
#
# COMPACT_ATOMS: atom_id res chain seq x y z
N MET A 1 -2.06 -55.56 34.73
CA MET A 1 -2.59 -54.91 33.51
C MET A 1 -1.37 -54.52 32.66
N THR A 2 -1.08 -55.32 31.67
CA THR A 2 0.06 -55.26 30.79
C THR A 2 -0.16 -54.21 29.69
N ALA A 3 0.79 -53.27 29.55
CA ALA A 3 0.78 -52.25 28.49
C ALA A 3 1.04 -52.90 27.12
N ALA A 4 0.24 -52.52 26.13
CA ALA A 4 0.40 -52.94 24.73
C ALA A 4 1.59 -52.23 24.08
N PRO A 5 2.34 -52.87 23.18
CA PRO A 5 3.49 -52.26 22.51
C PRO A 5 3.04 -51.24 21.44
N VAL A 6 3.69 -50.09 21.44
CA VAL A 6 3.57 -49.04 20.41
C VAL A 6 4.19 -49.55 19.10
N ALA A 7 3.41 -49.52 18.03
CA ALA A 7 3.90 -49.90 16.70
C ALA A 7 4.95 -48.88 16.18
N PRO A 8 5.97 -49.32 15.41
CA PRO A 8 6.99 -48.44 14.86
C PRO A 8 6.40 -47.54 13.76
N VAL A 9 6.70 -46.24 13.84
CA VAL A 9 6.39 -45.23 12.82
C VAL A 9 7.15 -45.60 11.53
N ALA A 10 6.43 -45.74 10.42
CA ALA A 10 7.04 -45.99 9.12
C ALA A 10 7.93 -44.80 8.70
N PRO A 11 9.06 -45.04 8.03
CA PRO A 11 9.94 -43.97 7.56
C PRO A 11 9.23 -43.14 6.50
N ALA A 12 9.35 -41.81 6.61
CA ALA A 12 8.81 -40.85 5.65
C ALA A 12 9.33 -41.17 4.22
N ALA A 13 8.43 -41.09 3.25
CA ALA A 13 8.78 -41.25 1.84
C ALA A 13 9.83 -40.20 1.42
N PRO A 14 10.79 -40.56 0.52
CA PRO A 14 11.78 -39.60 0.05
C PRO A 14 11.11 -38.43 -0.67
N ALA A 15 11.54 -37.20 -0.36
CA ALA A 15 11.06 -35.97 -0.99
C ALA A 15 11.21 -36.06 -2.52
N ALA A 16 10.19 -35.64 -3.25
CA ALA A 16 10.24 -35.58 -4.70
C ALA A 16 11.41 -34.67 -5.14
N PRO A 17 12.12 -34.98 -6.25
CA PRO A 17 13.23 -34.17 -6.72
C PRO A 17 12.73 -32.76 -7.05
N ALA A 18 13.43 -31.73 -6.53
CA ALA A 18 13.13 -30.33 -6.78
C ALA A 18 13.08 -30.06 -8.29
N THR A 19 12.02 -29.44 -8.76
CA THR A 19 11.85 -29.06 -10.16
C THR A 19 13.00 -28.12 -10.55
N PRO A 20 13.74 -28.34 -11.65
CA PRO A 20 14.85 -27.48 -12.03
C PRO A 20 14.36 -26.04 -12.27
N MET A 21 14.98 -25.08 -11.61
CA MET A 21 14.67 -23.67 -11.76
C MET A 21 14.90 -23.19 -13.20
N THR A 22 13.96 -22.40 -13.73
CA THR A 22 14.17 -21.76 -15.04
C THR A 22 15.33 -20.77 -14.97
N PRO A 23 16.04 -20.50 -16.10
CA PRO A 23 17.14 -19.52 -16.12
C PRO A 23 16.74 -18.14 -15.58
N ALA A 24 15.51 -17.71 -15.85
CA ALA A 24 14.97 -16.44 -15.33
C ALA A 24 14.76 -16.46 -13.80
N ALA A 25 14.33 -17.59 -13.23
CA ALA A 25 14.18 -17.75 -11.79
C ALA A 25 15.55 -17.79 -11.09
N ALA A 26 16.54 -18.47 -11.70
CA ALA A 26 17.90 -18.49 -11.19
C ALA A 26 18.56 -17.10 -11.19
N ALA A 27 18.35 -16.31 -12.25
CA ALA A 27 18.83 -14.93 -12.32
C ALA A 27 18.20 -14.05 -11.22
N ARG A 28 16.88 -14.14 -11.02
CA ARG A 28 16.18 -13.44 -9.92
C ARG A 28 16.71 -13.84 -8.55
N GLN A 29 16.97 -15.13 -8.33
CA GLN A 29 17.53 -15.63 -7.07
C GLN A 29 18.92 -15.05 -6.80
N ALA A 30 19.78 -15.00 -7.83
CA ALA A 30 21.11 -14.38 -7.71
C ALA A 30 21.04 -12.87 -7.40
N GLU A 31 20.08 -12.15 -7.97
CA GLU A 31 19.86 -10.73 -7.66
C GLU A 31 19.25 -10.50 -6.26
N ALA A 32 18.41 -11.42 -5.79
CA ALA A 32 17.84 -11.36 -4.44
C ALA A 32 18.88 -11.68 -3.35
N PHE A 33 19.83 -12.57 -3.64
CA PHE A 33 20.89 -13.01 -2.72
C PHE A 33 22.27 -12.81 -3.32
N PRO A 34 22.65 -11.54 -3.64
CA PRO A 34 23.93 -11.26 -4.26
C PRO A 34 25.07 -11.50 -3.27
N ARG A 35 26.27 -11.79 -3.84
CA ARG A 35 27.51 -11.85 -3.10
C ARG A 35 28.31 -10.57 -3.34
N LEU A 36 28.63 -9.89 -2.28
CA LEU A 36 29.51 -8.73 -2.31
C LEU A 36 30.95 -9.16 -2.61
N THR A 37 31.61 -8.42 -3.45
CA THR A 37 33.05 -8.59 -3.70
C THR A 37 33.87 -8.09 -2.51
N PRO A 38 35.14 -8.53 -2.34
CA PRO A 38 36.01 -7.99 -1.30
C PRO A 38 36.17 -6.47 -1.35
N ALA A 39 36.19 -5.87 -2.55
CA ALA A 39 36.24 -4.42 -2.72
C ALA A 39 34.97 -3.69 -2.24
N GLN A 40 33.79 -4.31 -2.42
CA GLN A 40 32.51 -3.78 -1.91
C GLN A 40 32.44 -3.91 -0.38
N ILE A 41 32.89 -5.04 0.18
CA ILE A 41 32.97 -5.25 1.63
C ILE A 41 33.92 -4.22 2.27
N ALA A 42 35.09 -3.97 1.68
CA ALA A 42 36.04 -2.97 2.17
C ALA A 42 35.47 -1.54 2.25
N ARG A 43 34.45 -1.19 1.46
CA ARG A 43 33.74 0.10 1.56
C ARG A 43 32.70 0.13 2.67
N ILE A 44 32.16 -1.02 3.05
CA ILE A 44 31.20 -1.17 4.14
C ILE A 44 31.91 -1.21 5.48
N ASP A 45 33.07 -1.85 5.53
CA ASP A 45 33.86 -2.13 6.73
C ASP A 45 34.07 -0.91 7.67
N PRO A 46 34.47 0.28 7.19
CA PRO A 46 34.66 1.46 8.06
C PRO A 46 33.37 1.95 8.75
N ARG A 47 32.21 1.51 8.28
CA ARG A 47 30.88 1.91 8.78
C ARG A 47 30.21 0.78 9.59
N GLY A 48 30.89 -0.36 9.74
CA GLY A 48 30.41 -1.53 10.47
C GLY A 48 31.27 -1.88 11.68
N ARG A 49 30.84 -2.86 12.43
CA ARG A 49 31.57 -3.45 13.57
C ARG A 49 31.80 -4.94 13.29
N HIS A 50 33.06 -5.35 13.26
CA HIS A 50 33.41 -6.77 13.21
C HIS A 50 32.99 -7.51 14.48
N ARG A 51 32.45 -8.73 14.27
CA ARG A 51 32.04 -9.59 15.35
C ARG A 51 32.26 -11.05 14.96
N THR A 52 32.94 -11.79 15.84
CA THR A 52 33.00 -13.25 15.79
C THR A 52 31.79 -13.82 16.52
N VAL A 53 31.07 -14.73 15.89
CA VAL A 53 29.80 -15.28 16.37
C VAL A 53 29.95 -16.80 16.43
N PRO A 54 29.82 -17.44 17.63
CA PRO A 54 29.84 -18.88 17.74
C PRO A 54 28.60 -19.52 17.11
N ALA A 55 28.72 -20.79 16.69
CA ALA A 55 27.58 -21.54 16.17
C ALA A 55 26.43 -21.59 17.19
N GLY A 56 25.22 -21.42 16.73
CA GLY A 56 24.00 -21.43 17.54
C GLY A 56 23.65 -20.10 18.19
N GLU A 57 24.52 -19.09 18.14
CA GLU A 57 24.20 -17.76 18.68
C GLU A 57 23.14 -17.05 17.85
N VAL A 58 22.15 -16.45 18.53
CA VAL A 58 21.07 -15.68 17.92
C VAL A 58 21.48 -14.22 17.77
N LEU A 59 21.40 -13.70 16.55
CA LEU A 59 21.76 -12.33 16.19
C LEU A 59 20.54 -11.39 16.13
N GLY A 60 19.36 -11.93 15.97
CA GLY A 60 18.09 -11.20 15.96
C GLY A 60 16.93 -12.15 16.08
N GLU A 61 15.96 -11.81 16.92
CA GLU A 61 14.74 -12.57 17.11
C GLU A 61 13.60 -12.06 16.22
N ALA A 62 12.73 -12.99 15.78
CA ALA A 62 11.52 -12.61 15.05
C ALA A 62 10.69 -11.61 15.86
N GLY A 63 10.32 -10.48 15.25
CA GLY A 63 9.53 -9.43 15.88
C GLY A 63 10.34 -8.37 16.64
N GLU A 64 11.65 -8.54 16.84
CA GLU A 64 12.50 -7.46 17.34
C GLU A 64 12.69 -6.36 16.28
N PRO A 65 12.90 -5.10 16.69
CA PRO A 65 13.21 -4.02 15.75
C PRO A 65 14.48 -4.33 14.94
N VAL A 66 14.41 -4.13 13.63
CA VAL A 66 15.59 -4.27 12.76
C VAL A 66 16.42 -2.99 12.87
N THR A 67 17.44 -3.02 13.73
CA THR A 67 18.36 -1.90 13.94
C THR A 67 19.66 -2.02 13.16
N LYS A 68 19.94 -3.18 12.56
CA LYS A 68 21.17 -3.46 11.83
C LYS A 68 20.99 -4.61 10.83
N ILE A 69 21.90 -4.71 9.86
CA ILE A 69 22.11 -5.87 9.02
C ILE A 69 23.44 -6.53 9.36
N PHE A 70 23.62 -7.77 8.90
CA PHE A 70 24.87 -8.53 9.05
C PHE A 70 25.41 -8.84 7.66
N VAL A 71 26.65 -8.46 7.38
CA VAL A 71 27.42 -8.89 6.20
C VAL A 71 28.31 -10.06 6.63
N VAL A 72 28.18 -11.21 5.99
CA VAL A 72 28.94 -12.42 6.34
C VAL A 72 30.32 -12.36 5.71
N VAL A 73 31.35 -12.30 6.54
CA VAL A 73 32.76 -12.35 6.11
C VAL A 73 33.23 -13.78 5.97
N SER A 74 32.85 -14.65 6.93
CA SER A 74 33.11 -16.10 6.87
C SER A 74 32.04 -16.88 7.62
N GLY A 75 31.85 -18.16 7.29
CA GLY A 75 30.83 -19.02 7.92
C GLY A 75 29.44 -18.87 7.31
N ARG A 76 28.37 -19.11 8.11
CA ARG A 76 26.99 -19.12 7.63
C ARG A 76 26.01 -18.65 8.69
N LEU A 77 25.06 -17.78 8.30
CA LEU A 77 23.89 -17.40 9.06
C LEU A 77 22.65 -18.08 8.47
N ASP A 78 21.81 -18.65 9.32
CA ASP A 78 20.57 -19.31 8.96
C ASP A 78 19.37 -18.49 9.43
N LEU A 79 18.30 -18.47 8.63
CA LEU A 79 17.00 -17.99 9.05
C LEU A 79 16.27 -19.16 9.73
N VAL A 80 15.81 -18.96 10.95
CA VAL A 80 15.09 -19.98 11.72
C VAL A 80 13.72 -19.47 12.08
N GLY A 81 12.70 -20.25 11.75
CA GLY A 81 11.31 -19.93 12.07
C GLY A 81 10.41 -21.14 11.93
N PRO A 82 9.14 -21.05 12.34
CA PRO A 82 8.20 -22.13 12.14
C PRO A 82 8.10 -22.51 10.65
N PRO A 83 8.12 -23.81 10.28
CA PRO A 83 8.07 -24.26 8.88
C PRO A 83 6.91 -23.66 8.07
N ARG A 84 5.79 -23.39 8.75
CA ARG A 84 4.60 -22.74 8.15
C ARG A 84 4.78 -21.28 7.74
N TRP A 85 5.92 -20.65 8.12
CA TRP A 85 6.19 -19.22 7.84
C TRP A 85 7.36 -19.01 6.89
N LEU A 86 8.27 -19.98 6.79
CA LEU A 86 9.50 -19.85 6.01
C LEU A 86 9.57 -20.79 4.80
N GLY A 87 8.62 -21.74 4.66
CA GLY A 87 8.67 -22.77 3.62
C GLY A 87 9.77 -23.80 3.84
N GLU A 88 9.94 -24.73 2.90
CA GLU A 88 10.94 -25.80 2.99
C GLU A 88 12.36 -25.34 2.58
N ASP A 89 12.47 -24.35 1.68
CA ASP A 89 13.72 -23.78 1.17
C ASP A 89 14.04 -22.43 1.85
N VAL A 90 14.44 -22.47 3.11
CA VAL A 90 14.86 -21.26 3.84
C VAL A 90 16.26 -20.85 3.39
N PRO A 91 16.46 -19.63 2.85
CA PRO A 91 17.78 -19.20 2.44
C PRO A 91 18.72 -19.02 3.62
N SER A 92 19.95 -19.53 3.49
CA SER A 92 21.05 -19.20 4.39
C SER A 92 21.95 -18.13 3.76
N PHE A 93 22.60 -17.33 4.61
CA PHE A 93 23.56 -16.32 4.17
C PHE A 93 24.97 -16.83 4.41
N SER A 94 25.72 -17.00 3.34
CA SER A 94 27.13 -17.43 3.35
C SER A 94 28.05 -16.25 3.04
N GLU A 95 29.36 -16.52 3.00
CA GLU A 95 30.41 -15.53 2.73
C GLU A 95 30.09 -14.59 1.56
N GLY A 96 30.26 -13.29 1.77
CA GLY A 96 29.92 -12.22 0.85
C GLY A 96 28.45 -11.83 0.82
N MET A 97 27.56 -12.59 1.47
CA MET A 97 26.13 -12.27 1.53
C MET A 97 25.81 -11.38 2.73
N PHE A 98 24.64 -10.76 2.69
CA PHE A 98 24.16 -9.91 3.77
C PHE A 98 22.70 -10.20 4.09
N THR A 99 22.32 -10.01 5.36
CA THR A 99 20.94 -10.17 5.85
C THR A 99 20.09 -8.92 5.56
N GLY A 100 18.80 -9.01 5.84
CA GLY A 100 17.86 -7.89 5.75
C GLY A 100 16.93 -8.01 4.53
N GLU A 101 15.83 -7.27 4.64
CA GLU A 101 14.84 -7.08 3.58
C GLU A 101 14.28 -5.65 3.70
N ARG A 102 13.27 -5.29 2.91
CA ARG A 102 12.71 -3.94 2.81
C ARG A 102 12.34 -3.29 4.16
N SER A 103 11.97 -4.07 5.17
CA SER A 103 11.57 -3.54 6.48
C SER A 103 12.66 -2.74 7.20
N ILE A 104 13.94 -2.99 6.90
CA ILE A 104 15.04 -2.21 7.51
C ILE A 104 15.02 -0.74 7.11
N LEU A 105 14.56 -0.43 5.90
CA LEU A 105 14.47 0.96 5.42
C LEU A 105 13.48 1.79 6.25
N ALA A 106 12.37 1.16 6.64
CA ALA A 106 11.32 1.77 7.43
C ALA A 106 11.56 1.70 8.96
N GLY A 107 12.60 0.97 9.41
CA GLY A 107 12.79 0.66 10.83
C GLY A 107 11.77 -0.37 11.33
N GLY A 108 11.42 -1.33 10.48
CA GLY A 108 10.49 -2.42 10.79
C GLY A 108 11.09 -3.47 11.73
N ARG A 109 10.58 -4.70 11.66
CA ARG A 109 10.92 -5.79 12.57
C ARG A 109 11.44 -7.01 11.80
N PHE A 110 12.28 -7.84 12.43
CA PHE A 110 12.73 -9.12 11.85
C PHE A 110 11.52 -10.05 11.63
N LEU A 111 11.42 -10.60 10.43
CA LEU A 111 10.37 -11.57 10.06
C LEU A 111 10.68 -12.98 10.59
N ALA A 112 11.98 -13.30 10.77
CA ALA A 112 12.45 -14.59 11.24
C ALA A 112 13.66 -14.40 12.18
N ARG A 113 13.96 -15.41 12.98
CA ARG A 113 15.19 -15.44 13.78
C ARG A 113 16.39 -15.58 12.85
N ILE A 114 17.44 -14.82 13.11
CA ILE A 114 18.76 -14.95 12.45
C ILE A 114 19.69 -15.61 13.45
N GLN A 115 20.25 -16.76 13.09
CA GLN A 115 21.12 -17.56 13.95
C GLN A 115 22.38 -17.98 13.19
N ALA A 116 23.51 -18.04 13.90
CA ALA A 116 24.73 -18.60 13.32
C ALA A 116 24.62 -20.12 13.14
N GLY A 117 24.58 -20.59 11.88
CA GLY A 117 24.55 -22.02 11.54
C GLY A 117 25.90 -22.69 11.70
N THR A 118 26.97 -21.92 11.54
CA THR A 118 28.38 -22.32 11.82
C THR A 118 29.05 -21.18 12.58
N PRO A 119 30.24 -21.41 13.20
CA PRO A 119 31.04 -20.28 13.64
C PRO A 119 31.26 -19.32 12.48
N CYS A 120 30.99 -18.02 12.67
CA CYS A 120 31.06 -17.05 11.59
C CYS A 120 31.70 -15.73 12.07
N GLU A 121 32.24 -15.01 11.10
CA GLU A 121 32.66 -13.62 11.25
C GLU A 121 31.74 -12.73 10.44
N VAL A 122 31.20 -11.69 11.07
CA VAL A 122 30.24 -10.78 10.45
C VAL A 122 30.64 -9.32 10.67
N ILE A 123 30.23 -8.46 9.76
CA ILE A 123 30.22 -7.01 9.94
C ILE A 123 28.79 -6.62 10.29
N GLU A 124 28.59 -6.12 11.51
CA GLU A 124 27.31 -5.52 11.94
C GLU A 124 27.24 -4.09 11.42
N VAL A 125 26.28 -3.79 10.53
CA VAL A 125 26.06 -2.46 9.98
C VAL A 125 24.76 -1.89 10.56
N ALA A 126 24.88 -0.85 11.37
CA ALA A 126 23.71 -0.18 11.95
C ALA A 126 22.83 0.41 10.84
N ARG A 127 21.51 0.50 11.08
CA ARG A 127 20.53 1.01 10.12
C ARG A 127 20.90 2.39 9.58
N GLU A 128 21.34 3.29 10.46
CA GLU A 128 21.74 4.65 10.10
C GLU A 128 22.96 4.65 9.15
N ALA A 129 23.96 3.81 9.43
CA ALA A 129 25.13 3.62 8.58
C ALA A 129 24.76 2.98 7.23
N LEU A 130 23.83 2.02 7.22
CA LEU A 130 23.30 1.45 5.99
C LEU A 130 22.58 2.50 5.14
N LEU A 131 21.72 3.33 5.74
CA LEU A 131 21.02 4.39 5.03
C LEU A 131 21.99 5.45 4.49
N ASP A 132 23.08 5.72 5.20
CA ASP A 132 24.15 6.60 4.72
C ASP A 132 24.88 5.97 3.52
N LEU A 133 25.24 4.69 3.59
CA LEU A 133 25.81 3.94 2.45
C LEU A 133 24.89 3.99 1.22
N ILE A 134 23.61 3.74 1.41
CA ILE A 134 22.61 3.77 0.33
C ILE A 134 22.48 5.16 -0.30
N ARG A 135 22.72 6.24 0.45
CA ARG A 135 22.71 7.62 -0.08
C ARG A 135 24.01 8.04 -0.76
N THR A 136 25.15 7.55 -0.28
CA THR A 136 26.48 8.04 -0.67
C THR A 136 27.23 7.14 -1.66
N ASP A 137 26.88 5.86 -1.76
CA ASP A 137 27.51 4.90 -2.66
C ASP A 137 26.48 4.34 -3.67
N PRO A 138 26.50 4.80 -4.94
CA PRO A 138 25.50 4.38 -5.93
C PRO A 138 25.50 2.89 -6.23
N GLU A 139 26.66 2.23 -6.25
CA GLU A 139 26.77 0.80 -6.52
C GLU A 139 26.20 -0.03 -5.37
N LEU A 140 26.60 0.24 -4.13
CA LEU A 140 26.06 -0.43 -2.96
C LEU A 140 24.57 -0.14 -2.78
N SER A 141 24.13 1.08 -3.10
CA SER A 141 22.71 1.44 -3.11
C SER A 141 21.89 0.53 -4.02
N ASP A 142 22.34 0.32 -5.26
CA ASP A 142 21.63 -0.56 -6.22
C ASP A 142 21.59 -1.99 -5.72
N ILE A 143 22.71 -2.52 -5.23
CA ILE A 143 22.79 -3.90 -4.72
C ILE A 143 21.85 -4.11 -3.52
N PHE A 144 21.91 -3.25 -2.50
CA PHE A 144 21.08 -3.40 -1.31
C PHE A 144 19.59 -3.23 -1.61
N LEU A 145 19.21 -2.15 -2.32
CA LEU A 145 17.81 -1.87 -2.60
C LEU A 145 17.19 -2.96 -3.48
N ARG A 146 17.89 -3.40 -4.52
CA ARG A 146 17.44 -4.46 -5.41
C ARG A 146 17.24 -5.77 -4.64
N ALA A 147 18.22 -6.18 -3.84
CA ALA A 147 18.14 -7.39 -3.02
C ALA A 147 16.95 -7.32 -2.04
N PHE A 148 16.78 -6.19 -1.32
CA PHE A 148 15.69 -6.03 -0.35
C PHE A 148 14.31 -6.07 -1.00
N ILE A 149 14.14 -5.42 -2.16
CA ILE A 149 12.88 -5.45 -2.90
C ILE A 149 12.56 -6.86 -3.40
N LEU A 150 13.53 -7.56 -4.00
CA LEU A 150 13.33 -8.90 -4.54
C LEU A 150 13.03 -9.93 -3.44
N ARG A 151 13.72 -9.87 -2.31
CA ARG A 151 13.42 -10.72 -1.13
C ARG A 151 12.00 -10.52 -0.64
N ARG A 152 11.55 -9.25 -0.57
CA ARG A 152 10.18 -8.94 -0.18
C ARG A 152 9.15 -9.49 -1.14
N LEU A 153 9.39 -9.36 -2.44
CA LEU A 153 8.51 -9.91 -3.47
C LEU A 153 8.44 -11.45 -3.39
N GLN A 154 9.56 -12.13 -3.16
CA GLN A 154 9.58 -13.60 -2.97
C GLN A 154 8.73 -14.03 -1.77
N LEU A 155 8.82 -13.33 -0.63
CA LEU A 155 7.99 -13.62 0.54
C LEU A 155 6.50 -13.47 0.22
N ILE A 156 6.12 -12.43 -0.54
CA ILE A 156 4.74 -12.19 -0.96
C ILE A 156 4.27 -13.29 -1.93
N ASP A 157 5.06 -13.61 -2.95
CA ASP A 157 4.70 -14.61 -3.98
C ASP A 157 4.54 -16.02 -3.39
N GLN A 158 5.32 -16.35 -2.37
CA GLN A 158 5.27 -17.64 -1.68
C GLN A 158 4.25 -17.67 -0.53
N ASN A 159 3.50 -16.59 -0.30
CA ASN A 159 2.62 -16.41 0.87
C ASN A 159 3.33 -16.72 2.21
N LEU A 160 4.61 -16.38 2.29
CA LEU A 160 5.43 -16.52 3.48
C LEU A 160 5.49 -15.20 4.23
N GLY A 161 5.20 -15.23 5.51
CA GLY A 161 5.22 -14.04 6.35
C GLY A 161 4.90 -14.38 7.79
N ASP A 162 5.11 -13.40 8.66
CA ASP A 162 4.85 -13.49 10.09
C ASP A 162 3.39 -13.21 10.46
N VAL A 163 2.52 -13.10 9.46
CA VAL A 163 1.08 -12.81 9.62
C VAL A 163 0.24 -13.97 9.12
N LEU A 164 -0.64 -14.45 9.98
CA LEU A 164 -1.73 -15.36 9.63
C LEU A 164 -3.04 -14.61 9.79
N LEU A 165 -3.81 -14.54 8.71
CA LEU A 165 -5.16 -13.98 8.70
C LEU A 165 -6.18 -15.12 8.58
N LEU A 166 -6.96 -15.33 9.63
CA LEU A 166 -8.10 -16.24 9.63
C LEU A 166 -9.36 -15.43 9.33
N GLY A 167 -10.10 -15.81 8.29
CA GLY A 167 -11.27 -15.06 7.88
C GLY A 167 -12.07 -15.74 6.79
N SER A 168 -13.07 -15.06 6.28
CA SER A 168 -13.93 -15.53 5.19
C SER A 168 -13.79 -14.61 3.98
N ASN A 169 -13.83 -15.16 2.78
CA ASN A 169 -13.91 -14.40 1.53
C ASN A 169 -15.23 -13.61 1.40
N HIS A 170 -16.20 -13.88 2.26
CA HIS A 170 -17.50 -13.22 2.32
C HIS A 170 -17.61 -12.21 3.48
N CYS A 171 -16.55 -12.06 4.29
CA CYS A 171 -16.52 -11.12 5.41
C CYS A 171 -15.84 -9.82 5.01
N GLN A 172 -16.56 -8.69 5.10
CA GLN A 172 -16.04 -7.36 4.77
C GLN A 172 -14.76 -7.01 5.54
N GLY A 173 -14.69 -7.34 6.83
CA GLY A 173 -13.51 -7.11 7.66
C GLY A 173 -12.29 -7.88 7.17
N SER A 174 -12.48 -9.16 6.77
CA SER A 174 -11.42 -9.99 6.19
C SER A 174 -10.87 -9.40 4.89
N LEU A 175 -11.76 -8.99 4.00
CA LEU A 175 -11.39 -8.38 2.72
C LEU A 175 -10.66 -7.05 2.90
N HIS A 176 -11.12 -6.22 3.84
CA HIS A 176 -10.49 -4.95 4.16
C HIS A 176 -9.05 -5.11 4.72
N ILE A 177 -8.83 -6.08 5.60
CA ILE A 177 -7.49 -6.38 6.13
C ILE A 177 -6.61 -6.99 5.04
N ARG A 178 -7.13 -7.88 4.18
CA ARG A 178 -6.38 -8.44 3.04
C ARG A 178 -5.93 -7.33 2.09
N GLU A 179 -6.84 -6.42 1.71
CA GLU A 179 -6.51 -5.26 0.89
C GLU A 179 -5.42 -4.42 1.54
N PHE A 180 -5.56 -4.12 2.85
CA PHE A 180 -4.57 -3.36 3.60
C PHE A 180 -3.19 -4.00 3.58
N LEU A 181 -3.08 -5.30 3.88
CA LEU A 181 -1.82 -6.04 3.88
C LEU A 181 -1.20 -6.09 2.47
N THR A 182 -2.00 -6.40 1.46
CA THR A 182 -1.57 -6.48 0.06
C THR A 182 -1.05 -5.13 -0.44
N ARG A 183 -1.79 -4.04 -0.21
CA ARG A 183 -1.41 -2.69 -0.65
C ARG A 183 -0.15 -2.16 0.05
N ASN A 184 0.07 -2.56 1.30
CA ASN A 184 1.29 -2.22 2.03
C ASN A 184 2.46 -3.17 1.68
N GLY A 185 2.25 -4.14 0.78
CA GLY A 185 3.26 -5.12 0.40
C GLY A 185 3.72 -5.96 1.61
N HIS A 186 2.83 -6.23 2.57
CA HIS A 186 3.15 -7.07 3.72
C HIS A 186 2.78 -8.51 3.41
N PRO A 187 3.75 -9.47 3.46
CA PRO A 187 3.45 -10.87 3.21
C PRO A 187 2.60 -11.45 4.35
N TYR A 188 1.59 -12.23 3.98
CA TYR A 188 0.69 -12.88 4.93
C TYR A 188 0.16 -14.19 4.37
N LYS A 189 -0.23 -15.10 5.25
CA LYS A 189 -0.99 -16.30 4.89
C LYS A 189 -2.46 -16.08 5.21
N PHE A 190 -3.33 -16.28 4.23
CA PHE A 190 -4.77 -16.27 4.43
C PHE A 190 -5.29 -17.70 4.59
N VAL A 191 -6.10 -17.95 5.60
CA VAL A 191 -6.84 -19.18 5.81
C VAL A 191 -8.33 -18.85 5.69
N ASP A 192 -8.96 -19.42 4.67
CA ASP A 192 -10.38 -19.24 4.42
C ASP A 192 -11.18 -20.22 5.27
N LEU A 193 -11.84 -19.71 6.28
CA LEU A 193 -12.64 -20.51 7.22
C LEU A 193 -13.85 -21.19 6.59
N ASP A 194 -14.25 -20.76 5.38
CA ASP A 194 -15.37 -21.36 4.68
C ASP A 194 -14.97 -22.63 3.91
N THR A 195 -13.68 -22.81 3.60
CA THR A 195 -13.20 -23.89 2.72
C THR A 195 -12.10 -24.75 3.33
N ASP A 196 -11.39 -24.28 4.34
CA ASP A 196 -10.25 -24.99 4.95
C ASP A 196 -10.74 -25.98 6.02
N ALA A 197 -10.50 -27.27 5.80
CA ALA A 197 -10.95 -28.35 6.70
C ALA A 197 -10.25 -28.31 8.08
N ASP A 198 -9.01 -27.76 8.15
CA ASP A 198 -8.24 -27.66 9.38
C ASP A 198 -8.53 -26.37 10.16
N SER A 199 -9.42 -25.54 9.64
CA SER A 199 -9.74 -24.22 10.23
C SER A 199 -10.27 -24.34 11.66
N GLN A 200 -11.09 -25.37 11.96
CA GLN A 200 -11.65 -25.57 13.31
C GLN A 200 -10.54 -25.82 14.35
N ALA A 201 -9.54 -26.64 14.02
CA ALA A 201 -8.41 -26.89 14.93
C ALA A 201 -7.61 -25.60 15.22
N MET A 202 -7.47 -24.71 14.23
CA MET A 202 -6.85 -23.40 14.42
C MET A 202 -7.70 -22.47 15.30
N LEU A 203 -9.02 -22.42 15.07
CA LEU A 203 -9.93 -21.62 15.88
C LEU A 203 -9.88 -22.06 17.35
N ASP A 204 -9.88 -23.37 17.60
CA ASP A 204 -9.81 -23.96 18.94
C ASP A 204 -8.45 -23.66 19.61
N GLN A 205 -7.34 -23.78 18.87
CA GLN A 205 -5.99 -23.50 19.36
C GLN A 205 -5.85 -22.05 19.87
N PHE A 206 -6.49 -21.09 19.19
CA PHE A 206 -6.42 -19.66 19.55
C PHE A 206 -7.66 -19.17 20.30
N HIS A 207 -8.56 -20.07 20.70
CA HIS A 207 -9.83 -19.76 21.40
C HIS A 207 -10.64 -18.67 20.67
N VAL A 208 -10.80 -18.81 19.35
CA VAL A 208 -11.52 -17.87 18.48
C VAL A 208 -12.97 -18.28 18.31
N GLN A 209 -13.89 -17.34 18.48
CA GLN A 209 -15.32 -17.51 18.23
C GLN A 209 -15.71 -16.87 16.88
N ALA A 210 -16.86 -17.27 16.32
CA ALA A 210 -17.33 -16.73 15.04
C ALA A 210 -17.49 -15.19 15.03
N GLY A 211 -17.82 -14.59 16.17
CA GLY A 211 -17.93 -13.13 16.31
C GLY A 211 -16.58 -12.38 16.35
N ASP A 212 -15.47 -13.10 16.50
CA ASP A 212 -14.12 -12.54 16.56
C ASP A 212 -13.49 -12.35 15.17
N ILE A 213 -14.13 -12.86 14.11
CA ILE A 213 -13.62 -12.88 12.73
C ILE A 213 -13.77 -11.49 12.10
N PRO A 214 -12.71 -11.00 11.39
CA PRO A 214 -11.44 -11.64 11.07
C PRO A 214 -10.46 -11.65 12.26
N VAL A 215 -9.58 -12.67 12.31
CA VAL A 215 -8.51 -12.76 13.30
C VAL A 215 -7.16 -12.62 12.61
N VAL A 216 -6.34 -11.71 13.11
CA VAL A 216 -4.96 -11.53 12.66
C VAL A 216 -4.02 -12.05 13.74
N ILE A 217 -3.19 -13.03 13.39
CA ILE A 217 -2.16 -13.56 14.27
C ILE A 217 -0.82 -13.07 13.77
N CYS A 218 -0.20 -12.19 14.53
CA CYS A 218 1.13 -11.67 14.23
C CYS A 218 2.19 -12.50 14.97
N ARG A 219 3.20 -12.96 14.25
CA ARG A 219 4.37 -13.68 14.80
C ARG A 219 4.00 -14.93 15.63
N GLY A 220 2.80 -15.48 15.40
CA GLY A 220 2.30 -16.64 16.11
C GLY A 220 1.92 -16.45 17.59
N THR A 221 2.07 -15.27 18.14
CA THR A 221 1.84 -15.00 19.57
C THR A 221 0.83 -13.90 19.84
N ILE A 222 0.75 -12.88 18.99
CA ILE A 222 -0.16 -11.75 19.16
C ILE A 222 -1.43 -12.02 18.36
N VAL A 223 -2.54 -12.22 19.05
CA VAL A 223 -3.86 -12.49 18.45
C VAL A 223 -4.71 -11.24 18.53
N LEU A 224 -5.06 -10.68 17.37
CA LEU A 224 -5.97 -9.55 17.23
C LEU A 224 -7.32 -10.06 16.71
N ARG A 225 -8.39 -9.81 17.45
CA ARG A 225 -9.76 -10.20 17.09
C ARG A 225 -10.50 -9.01 16.52
N ASN A 226 -11.08 -9.19 15.34
CA ASN A 226 -11.78 -8.15 14.59
C ASN A 226 -11.05 -6.79 14.61
N PRO A 227 -9.73 -6.77 14.27
CA PRO A 227 -8.92 -5.57 14.44
C PRO A 227 -9.22 -4.49 13.40
N THR A 228 -9.00 -3.25 13.79
CA THR A 228 -8.88 -2.15 12.84
C THR A 228 -7.54 -2.22 12.10
N ILE A 229 -7.45 -1.62 10.90
CA ILE A 229 -6.18 -1.53 10.15
C ILE A 229 -5.08 -0.81 10.94
N GLN A 230 -5.45 0.12 11.83
CA GLN A 230 -4.51 0.79 12.71
C GLN A 230 -3.87 -0.19 13.71
N GLN A 231 -4.67 -1.04 14.35
CA GLN A 231 -4.17 -2.07 15.26
C GLN A 231 -3.27 -3.07 14.53
N VAL A 232 -3.64 -3.44 13.30
CA VAL A 232 -2.80 -4.28 12.44
C VAL A 232 -1.48 -3.58 12.11
N ALA A 233 -1.50 -2.32 11.67
CA ALA A 233 -0.31 -1.54 11.36
C ALA A 233 0.63 -1.41 12.58
N ASP A 234 0.08 -1.19 13.78
CA ASP A 234 0.85 -1.09 15.02
C ASP A 234 1.46 -2.44 15.42
N CYS A 235 0.69 -3.53 15.29
CA CYS A 235 1.19 -4.88 15.53
C CYS A 235 2.36 -5.23 14.60
N LEU A 236 2.27 -4.85 13.34
CA LEU A 236 3.29 -5.11 12.33
C LEU A 236 4.51 -4.17 12.44
N GLY A 237 4.40 -3.10 13.22
CA GLY A 237 5.46 -2.09 13.34
C GLY A 237 5.69 -1.33 12.03
N LEU A 238 4.62 -1.05 11.27
CA LEU A 238 4.72 -0.31 10.00
C LEU A 238 5.06 1.17 10.20
N ASN A 239 4.85 1.69 11.42
CA ASN A 239 5.04 3.10 11.72
C ASN A 239 6.38 3.35 12.41
N PRO A 240 7.20 4.29 11.90
CA PRO A 240 8.41 4.73 12.59
C PRO A 240 8.06 5.50 13.87
N THR A 241 8.99 5.53 14.81
CA THR A 241 8.88 6.41 15.99
C THR A 241 8.96 7.87 15.56
N ILE A 242 7.98 8.68 15.98
CA ILE A 242 7.87 10.10 15.69
C ILE A 242 8.11 10.90 16.96
N ASP A 243 9.02 11.87 16.90
CA ASP A 243 9.16 12.87 17.95
C ASP A 243 8.04 13.92 17.81
N ARG A 244 7.06 13.88 18.71
CA ARG A 244 5.91 14.80 18.68
C ARG A 244 6.20 16.17 19.27
N THR A 245 7.36 16.33 19.92
CA THR A 245 7.81 17.63 20.45
C THR A 245 8.59 18.44 19.41
N ALA A 246 9.09 17.78 18.37
CA ALA A 246 9.82 18.42 17.28
C ALA A 246 8.88 19.21 16.36
N VAL A 247 9.37 20.35 15.86
CA VAL A 247 8.71 21.09 14.78
C VAL A 247 9.31 20.62 13.45
N TYR A 248 8.48 19.97 12.64
CA TYR A 248 8.86 19.49 11.30
C TYR A 248 8.87 20.64 10.29
N ASP A 249 9.74 20.59 9.29
CA ASP A 249 9.72 21.56 8.20
C ASP A 249 8.45 21.39 7.36
N LEU A 250 8.07 20.12 7.11
CA LEU A 250 6.95 19.79 6.25
C LEU A 250 6.18 18.57 6.76
N VAL A 251 4.85 18.71 6.86
CA VAL A 251 3.91 17.59 6.98
C VAL A 251 3.15 17.43 5.66
N ILE A 252 3.16 16.19 5.11
CA ILE A 252 2.45 15.82 3.88
C ILE A 252 1.26 14.95 4.26
N ILE A 253 0.07 15.28 3.78
CA ILE A 253 -1.19 14.59 4.11
C ILE A 253 -1.68 13.84 2.88
N GLY A 254 -1.53 12.51 2.89
CA GLY A 254 -1.83 11.59 1.81
C GLY A 254 -0.57 11.09 1.08
N ALA A 255 -0.47 9.77 0.90
CA ALA A 255 0.62 9.10 0.19
C ALA A 255 0.22 8.62 -1.22
N GLY A 256 -0.65 9.36 -1.90
CA GLY A 256 -0.89 9.22 -3.33
C GLY A 256 0.32 9.71 -4.16
N PRO A 257 0.26 9.65 -5.51
CA PRO A 257 1.38 10.07 -6.37
C PRO A 257 1.88 11.49 -6.10
N ALA A 258 0.98 12.43 -5.80
CA ALA A 258 1.35 13.81 -5.47
C ALA A 258 2.12 13.91 -4.15
N GLY A 259 1.62 13.25 -3.11
CA GLY A 259 2.27 13.26 -1.80
C GLY A 259 3.60 12.50 -1.81
N LEU A 260 3.67 11.33 -2.46
CA LEU A 260 4.93 10.59 -2.61
C LEU A 260 5.96 11.38 -3.41
N GLY A 261 5.55 12.04 -4.51
CA GLY A 261 6.41 12.95 -5.25
C GLY A 261 6.96 14.06 -4.36
N ALA A 262 6.08 14.76 -3.62
CA ALA A 262 6.49 15.78 -2.67
C ALA A 262 7.46 15.24 -1.59
N ALA A 263 7.20 14.05 -1.05
CA ALA A 263 8.06 13.45 -0.01
C ALA A 263 9.46 13.10 -0.53
N VAL A 264 9.54 12.56 -1.75
CA VAL A 264 10.82 12.24 -2.40
C VAL A 264 11.67 13.52 -2.57
N TYR A 265 11.08 14.56 -3.16
CA TYR A 265 11.81 15.82 -3.40
C TYR A 265 12.17 16.51 -2.09
N ALA A 266 11.20 16.71 -1.19
CA ALA A 266 11.44 17.41 0.07
C ALA A 266 12.51 16.72 0.94
N ALA A 267 12.46 15.41 1.07
CA ALA A 267 13.45 14.68 1.85
C ALA A 267 14.82 14.64 1.15
N SER A 268 14.88 14.52 -0.18
CA SER A 268 16.14 14.56 -0.93
C SER A 268 16.82 15.92 -0.90
N GLU A 269 16.05 16.99 -0.71
CA GLU A 269 16.52 18.37 -0.56
C GLU A 269 16.79 18.77 0.91
N GLY A 270 16.74 17.80 1.83
CA GLY A 270 17.18 17.94 3.22
C GLY A 270 16.12 18.43 4.21
N LEU A 271 14.86 18.54 3.81
CA LEU A 271 13.78 18.90 4.74
C LEU A 271 13.44 17.74 5.70
N ASN A 272 13.10 18.08 6.95
CA ASN A 272 12.59 17.13 7.92
C ASN A 272 11.10 16.89 7.66
N VAL A 273 10.77 15.74 7.02
CA VAL A 273 9.45 15.43 6.47
C VAL A 273 8.73 14.34 7.25
N VAL A 274 7.47 14.58 7.60
CA VAL A 274 6.52 13.54 8.04
C VAL A 274 5.37 13.46 7.04
N MET A 275 5.07 12.26 6.56
CA MET A 275 3.90 11.96 5.73
C MET A 275 2.88 11.15 6.52
N ILE A 276 1.60 11.45 6.33
CA ILE A 276 0.48 10.76 6.99
C ILE A 276 -0.40 10.13 5.93
N GLU A 277 -0.63 8.81 6.04
CA GLU A 277 -1.45 8.04 5.10
C GLU A 277 -2.52 7.23 5.85
N GLY A 278 -3.76 7.35 5.40
CA GLY A 278 -4.92 6.74 6.05
C GLY A 278 -5.07 5.24 5.86
N ASN A 279 -4.44 4.67 4.82
CA ASN A 279 -4.57 3.25 4.47
C ASN A 279 -3.23 2.69 3.99
N ALA A 280 -2.85 2.96 2.73
CA ALA A 280 -1.64 2.43 2.12
C ALA A 280 -1.09 3.39 1.06
N PRO A 281 0.25 3.38 0.80
CA PRO A 281 0.86 4.19 -0.23
C PRO A 281 0.26 3.93 -1.62
N GLY A 282 0.29 4.97 -2.47
CA GLY A 282 -0.18 4.93 -3.86
C GLY A 282 -1.53 5.56 -4.10
N GLY A 283 -2.34 5.81 -3.07
CA GLY A 283 -3.67 6.41 -3.21
C GLY A 283 -4.52 5.64 -4.24
N GLN A 284 -5.30 6.37 -5.05
CA GLN A 284 -6.14 5.78 -6.11
C GLN A 284 -5.32 5.15 -7.25
N ALA A 285 -4.14 5.71 -7.57
CA ALA A 285 -3.26 5.14 -8.60
C ALA A 285 -2.71 3.76 -8.18
N GLY A 286 -2.50 3.55 -6.87
CA GLY A 286 -2.02 2.28 -6.31
C GLY A 286 -2.97 1.09 -6.53
N THR A 287 -4.25 1.34 -6.79
CA THR A 287 -5.25 0.30 -7.09
C THR A 287 -5.39 -0.01 -8.59
N SER A 288 -4.70 0.74 -9.46
CA SER A 288 -4.74 0.49 -10.90
C SER A 288 -3.94 -0.77 -11.23
N SER A 289 -4.58 -1.71 -11.92
CA SER A 289 -3.93 -2.95 -12.38
C SER A 289 -2.76 -2.68 -13.31
N ARG A 290 -2.89 -1.66 -14.18
CA ARG A 290 -1.84 -1.25 -15.12
C ARG A 290 -1.98 0.22 -15.49
N ILE A 291 -0.87 0.96 -15.35
CA ILE A 291 -0.73 2.35 -15.78
C ILE A 291 0.14 2.33 -17.05
N GLU A 292 -0.47 2.60 -18.22
CA GLU A 292 0.20 2.51 -19.52
C GLU A 292 0.72 3.86 -20.03
N ASN A 293 0.25 4.96 -19.46
CA ASN A 293 0.54 6.33 -19.90
C ASN A 293 1.43 7.12 -18.95
N TYR A 294 2.17 6.45 -18.08
CA TYR A 294 3.20 7.07 -17.25
C TYR A 294 4.55 6.97 -17.94
N LEU A 295 5.21 8.10 -18.13
CA LEU A 295 6.48 8.21 -18.85
C LEU A 295 7.56 7.31 -18.23
N GLY A 296 8.34 6.60 -19.08
CA GLY A 296 9.43 5.71 -18.66
C GLY A 296 9.03 4.23 -18.54
N PHE A 297 7.74 3.89 -18.71
CA PHE A 297 7.25 2.51 -18.63
C PHE A 297 6.54 2.08 -19.93
N PRO A 298 7.30 1.72 -20.99
CA PRO A 298 6.72 1.41 -22.31
C PRO A 298 5.81 0.17 -22.30
N LEU A 299 6.03 -0.74 -21.34
CA LEU A 299 5.18 -1.92 -21.13
C LEU A 299 4.07 -1.67 -20.10
N GLY A 300 3.94 -0.44 -19.58
CA GLY A 300 3.11 -0.14 -18.42
C GLY A 300 3.70 -0.65 -17.11
N ILE A 301 3.13 -0.22 -16.02
CA ILE A 301 3.48 -0.64 -14.65
C ILE A 301 2.20 -0.77 -13.82
N SER A 302 2.14 -1.72 -12.89
CA SER A 302 1.01 -1.76 -11.95
C SER A 302 1.07 -0.57 -10.99
N GLY A 303 -0.10 -0.07 -10.60
CA GLY A 303 -0.18 1.03 -9.63
C GLY A 303 0.50 0.69 -8.30
N GLN A 304 0.35 -0.57 -7.85
CA GLN A 304 0.98 -1.07 -6.63
C GLN A 304 2.51 -1.06 -6.71
N GLU A 305 3.07 -1.52 -7.84
CA GLU A 305 4.52 -1.51 -8.04
C GLU A 305 5.08 -0.08 -8.11
N LEU A 306 4.41 0.81 -8.85
CA LEU A 306 4.81 2.22 -8.91
C LEU A 306 4.78 2.88 -7.53
N ALA A 307 3.71 2.65 -6.77
CA ALA A 307 3.56 3.15 -5.41
C ALA A 307 4.63 2.61 -4.45
N GLY A 308 4.92 1.31 -4.53
CA GLY A 308 5.96 0.67 -3.74
C GLY A 308 7.35 1.27 -4.00
N ARG A 309 7.70 1.46 -5.28
CA ARG A 309 8.98 2.10 -5.67
C ARG A 309 9.09 3.54 -5.16
N ALA A 310 8.02 4.33 -5.29
CA ALA A 310 7.99 5.71 -4.80
C ALA A 310 8.06 5.79 -3.26
N TYR A 311 7.39 4.87 -2.57
CA TYR A 311 7.44 4.75 -1.12
C TYR A 311 8.87 4.43 -0.62
N ASP A 312 9.53 3.44 -1.24
CA ASP A 312 10.91 3.07 -0.92
C ASP A 312 11.88 4.22 -1.19
N GLN A 313 11.65 4.97 -2.29
CA GLN A 313 12.45 6.12 -2.65
C GLN A 313 12.30 7.25 -1.62
N ALA A 314 11.08 7.55 -1.15
CA ALA A 314 10.86 8.55 -0.11
C ALA A 314 11.55 8.15 1.22
N GLN A 315 11.47 6.88 1.60
CA GLN A 315 12.15 6.36 2.81
C GLN A 315 13.68 6.39 2.67
N LYS A 316 14.21 6.07 1.49
CA LYS A 316 15.64 6.17 1.18
C LYS A 316 16.19 7.56 1.53
N PHE A 317 15.44 8.62 1.21
CA PHE A 317 15.84 10.00 1.50
C PHE A 317 15.52 10.44 2.94
N GLY A 318 14.84 9.61 3.74
CA GLY A 318 14.61 9.86 5.16
C GLY A 318 13.22 10.39 5.52
N ALA A 319 12.27 10.43 4.57
CA ALA A 319 10.89 10.78 4.89
C ALA A 319 10.31 9.76 5.89
N LYS A 320 9.70 10.25 6.97
CA LYS A 320 8.98 9.43 7.94
C LYS A 320 7.54 9.29 7.51
N ILE A 321 7.06 8.06 7.27
CA ILE A 321 5.73 7.81 6.73
C ILE A 321 4.91 7.05 7.77
N LEU A 322 3.77 7.64 8.17
CA LEU A 322 2.81 7.06 9.09
C LEU A 322 1.67 6.40 8.30
N ILE A 323 1.53 5.09 8.43
CA ILE A 323 0.52 4.26 7.75
C ILE A 323 -0.65 3.98 8.70
N ALA A 324 -1.87 3.87 8.13
CA ALA A 324 -3.12 3.67 8.85
C ALA A 324 -3.36 4.79 9.90
N ARG A 325 -2.98 6.02 9.55
CA ARG A 325 -3.24 7.23 10.34
C ARG A 325 -4.02 8.22 9.49
N LYS A 326 -5.22 8.58 9.93
CA LYS A 326 -6.04 9.61 9.26
C LYS A 326 -5.87 10.93 9.99
N VAL A 327 -5.76 12.02 9.24
CA VAL A 327 -5.84 13.36 9.81
C VAL A 327 -7.29 13.67 10.11
N ALA A 328 -7.56 14.04 11.36
CA ALA A 328 -8.90 14.42 11.83
C ALA A 328 -9.11 15.93 11.77
N ARG A 329 -8.08 16.71 12.04
CA ARG A 329 -8.18 18.17 12.12
C ARG A 329 -6.83 18.83 11.84
N LEU A 330 -6.90 19.99 11.19
CA LEU A 330 -5.83 20.98 11.08
C LEU A 330 -6.21 22.18 11.97
N ASP A 331 -5.33 22.55 12.88
CA ASP A 331 -5.45 23.83 13.59
C ASP A 331 -4.75 24.91 12.75
N CYS A 332 -5.57 25.77 12.17
CA CYS A 332 -5.15 26.83 11.26
C CYS A 332 -4.86 28.16 12.00
N SER A 333 -5.10 28.23 13.31
CA SER A 333 -5.10 29.51 14.06
C SER A 333 -3.71 29.96 14.49
N THR A 334 -2.74 29.03 14.57
CA THR A 334 -1.41 29.30 15.11
C THR A 334 -0.30 28.72 14.22
N LYS A 335 0.89 29.33 14.27
CA LYS A 335 2.15 28.77 13.75
C LYS A 335 3.08 28.43 14.92
N PRO A 336 3.80 27.29 14.92
CA PRO A 336 3.72 26.24 13.92
C PRO A 336 2.34 25.60 13.85
N TYR A 337 1.94 25.12 12.66
CA TYR A 337 0.67 24.43 12.44
C TYR A 337 0.59 23.14 13.24
N ARG A 338 -0.63 22.78 13.65
CA ARG A 338 -0.89 21.57 14.43
C ARG A 338 -1.78 20.62 13.64
N VAL A 339 -1.23 19.44 13.31
CA VAL A 339 -1.94 18.39 12.58
C VAL A 339 -2.32 17.27 13.55
N GLN A 340 -3.62 17.11 13.79
CA GLN A 340 -4.16 16.09 14.69
C GLN A 340 -4.60 14.86 13.90
N CYS A 341 -4.11 13.68 14.27
CA CYS A 341 -4.57 12.40 13.74
C CYS A 341 -5.79 11.88 14.51
N SER A 342 -6.69 11.16 13.81
CA SER A 342 -7.80 10.43 14.44
C SER A 342 -7.27 9.30 15.31
N ALA A 343 -7.98 8.97 16.38
CA ALA A 343 -7.67 7.88 17.33
C ALA A 343 -6.26 7.94 17.98
N ALA A 344 -5.53 9.04 17.81
CA ALA A 344 -4.28 9.24 18.52
C ALA A 344 -4.58 9.90 19.88
N THR A 345 -4.26 9.21 20.96
CA THR A 345 -4.27 9.76 22.32
C THR A 345 -3.09 10.70 22.57
N GLY A 346 -2.32 11.03 21.52
CA GLY A 346 -1.09 11.82 21.61
C GLY A 346 -1.24 13.25 21.12
N GLU A 347 -0.21 14.07 21.41
CA GLU A 347 -0.11 15.45 20.99
C GLU A 347 -0.10 15.58 19.45
N PRO A 348 -0.58 16.72 18.90
CA PRO A 348 -0.57 17.00 17.47
C PRO A 348 0.87 17.08 16.94
N LEU A 349 1.05 16.80 15.65
CA LEU A 349 2.32 17.07 14.96
C LEU A 349 2.44 18.58 14.71
N LEU A 350 3.61 19.12 15.04
CA LEU A 350 3.94 20.53 14.82
C LEU A 350 4.73 20.67 13.51
N THR A 351 4.34 21.64 12.66
CA THR A 351 5.01 21.83 11.36
C THR A 351 5.00 23.29 10.90
N ARG A 352 6.03 23.67 10.13
CA ARG A 352 6.16 25.01 9.54
C ARG A 352 5.36 25.15 8.24
N ALA A 353 5.28 24.05 7.44
CA ALA A 353 4.52 24.01 6.20
C ALA A 353 3.74 22.69 6.05
N ILE A 354 2.68 22.71 5.23
CA ILE A 354 1.81 21.56 4.98
C ILE A 354 1.59 21.41 3.47
N ILE A 355 1.67 20.18 2.97
CA ILE A 355 1.18 19.81 1.64
C ILE A 355 -0.01 18.87 1.81
N ILE A 356 -1.19 19.31 1.34
CA ILE A 356 -2.41 18.51 1.32
C ILE A 356 -2.47 17.77 -0.01
N ALA A 357 -2.29 16.46 0.03
CA ALA A 357 -2.33 15.53 -1.09
C ALA A 357 -3.36 14.41 -0.84
N SER A 358 -4.43 14.70 -0.09
CA SER A 358 -5.44 13.74 0.38
C SER A 358 -6.30 13.16 -0.74
N GLY A 359 -6.17 13.66 -1.97
CA GLY A 359 -6.81 13.10 -3.15
C GLY A 359 -8.33 13.17 -3.09
N VAL A 360 -8.95 12.14 -3.66
CA VAL A 360 -10.40 12.00 -3.82
C VAL A 360 -10.86 10.62 -3.35
N GLU A 361 -12.11 10.51 -2.91
CA GLU A 361 -12.79 9.25 -2.62
C GLU A 361 -13.79 8.93 -3.72
N TYR A 362 -13.94 7.65 -4.06
CA TYR A 362 -14.90 7.25 -5.09
C TYR A 362 -16.33 7.51 -4.62
N ARG A 363 -17.15 8.04 -5.54
CA ARG A 363 -18.57 8.20 -5.30
C ARG A 363 -19.23 6.86 -5.11
N ARG A 364 -20.02 6.77 -4.05
CA ARG A 364 -20.88 5.61 -3.82
C ARG A 364 -22.09 5.65 -4.74
N LEU A 365 -22.59 4.49 -5.12
CA LEU A 365 -23.86 4.39 -5.83
C LEU A 365 -24.99 4.89 -4.94
N ALA A 366 -25.94 5.61 -5.53
CA ALA A 366 -27.13 6.09 -4.81
C ALA A 366 -28.22 4.99 -4.80
N VAL A 367 -27.92 3.85 -4.19
CA VAL A 367 -28.86 2.72 -4.06
C VAL A 367 -29.01 2.35 -2.59
N GLU A 368 -30.21 1.92 -2.24
CA GLU A 368 -30.50 1.41 -0.89
C GLU A 368 -29.64 0.17 -0.59
N ASN A 369 -29.30 -0.03 0.68
CA ASN A 369 -28.53 -1.19 1.17
C ASN A 369 -27.09 -1.32 0.62
N LEU A 370 -26.53 -0.31 -0.07
CA LEU A 370 -25.17 -0.36 -0.62
C LEU A 370 -24.15 -0.80 0.43
N SER A 371 -24.24 -0.26 1.65
CA SER A 371 -23.30 -0.56 2.74
C SER A 371 -23.27 -2.04 3.15
N ARG A 372 -24.32 -2.81 2.88
CA ARG A 372 -24.35 -4.25 3.14
C ARG A 372 -23.47 -5.04 2.19
N PHE A 373 -23.19 -4.49 1.00
CA PHE A 373 -22.47 -5.14 -0.07
C PHE A 373 -21.10 -4.53 -0.35
N ASP A 374 -20.71 -3.47 0.39
CA ASP A 374 -19.37 -2.87 0.30
C ASP A 374 -18.31 -3.92 0.64
N GLY A 375 -17.45 -4.27 -0.33
CA GLY A 375 -16.47 -5.36 -0.22
C GLY A 375 -17.07 -6.78 -0.33
N ALA A 376 -18.39 -6.93 -0.23
CA ALA A 376 -19.11 -8.20 -0.34
C ALA A 376 -19.93 -8.29 -1.65
N GLY A 377 -19.32 -7.89 -2.75
CA GLY A 377 -19.89 -7.86 -4.10
C GLY A 377 -19.92 -6.48 -4.74
N VAL A 378 -19.74 -5.39 -4.00
CA VAL A 378 -19.53 -4.03 -4.55
C VAL A 378 -18.13 -3.57 -4.25
N TYR A 379 -17.36 -3.24 -5.29
CA TYR A 379 -15.95 -2.88 -5.24
C TYR A 379 -15.72 -1.51 -5.85
N TYR A 380 -14.68 -0.80 -5.36
CA TYR A 380 -14.29 0.53 -5.84
C TYR A 380 -12.92 0.52 -6.55
N ALA A 381 -12.31 -0.66 -6.66
CA ALA A 381 -11.06 -0.91 -7.36
C ALA A 381 -11.14 -2.23 -8.13
N ALA A 382 -10.31 -2.38 -9.16
CA ALA A 382 -10.17 -3.61 -9.93
C ALA A 382 -8.72 -4.07 -9.81
N THR A 383 -8.41 -4.85 -8.78
CA THR A 383 -7.09 -5.43 -8.55
C THR A 383 -7.08 -6.93 -8.88
N ARG A 384 -5.91 -7.57 -8.78
CA ARG A 384 -5.81 -9.03 -8.97
C ARG A 384 -6.67 -9.81 -7.96
N MET A 385 -6.85 -9.28 -6.76
CA MET A 385 -7.65 -9.92 -5.74
C MET A 385 -9.12 -10.00 -6.17
N GLU A 386 -9.73 -8.87 -6.56
CA GLU A 386 -11.12 -8.85 -7.02
C GLU A 386 -11.30 -9.61 -8.32
N ALA A 387 -10.30 -9.57 -9.24
CA ALA A 387 -10.34 -10.35 -10.47
C ALA A 387 -10.37 -11.87 -10.22
N GLN A 388 -9.69 -12.35 -9.18
CA GLN A 388 -9.75 -13.75 -8.75
C GLN A 388 -11.12 -14.12 -8.15
N LEU A 389 -11.72 -13.20 -7.37
CA LEU A 389 -13.04 -13.43 -6.75
C LEU A 389 -14.16 -13.55 -7.78
N CYS A 390 -14.03 -12.90 -8.94
CA CYS A 390 -15.04 -12.88 -9.99
C CYS A 390 -14.64 -13.67 -11.26
N ALA A 391 -13.67 -14.59 -11.15
CA ALA A 391 -13.24 -15.43 -12.27
C ALA A 391 -14.40 -16.27 -12.81
N ASP A 392 -14.54 -16.34 -14.15
CA ASP A 392 -15.57 -17.05 -14.90
C ASP A 392 -17.04 -16.62 -14.58
N GLU A 393 -17.22 -15.47 -13.89
CA GLU A 393 -18.54 -14.89 -13.62
C GLU A 393 -18.89 -13.72 -14.56
N GLU A 394 -20.20 -13.44 -14.68
CA GLU A 394 -20.69 -12.21 -15.30
C GLU A 394 -20.65 -11.07 -14.26
N ILE A 395 -20.04 -9.95 -14.62
CA ILE A 395 -19.79 -8.82 -13.71
C ILE A 395 -20.29 -7.51 -14.31
N ALA A 396 -20.51 -6.51 -13.44
CA ALA A 396 -20.86 -5.16 -13.88
C ALA A 396 -19.76 -4.15 -13.53
N VAL A 397 -19.42 -3.27 -14.47
CA VAL A 397 -18.56 -2.09 -14.28
C VAL A 397 -19.39 -0.85 -14.50
N VAL A 398 -19.56 -0.02 -13.48
CA VAL A 398 -20.37 1.21 -13.52
C VAL A 398 -19.47 2.42 -13.69
N GLY A 399 -19.58 3.11 -14.83
CA GLY A 399 -18.78 4.29 -15.15
C GLY A 399 -18.39 4.37 -16.62
N GLY A 400 -18.16 5.59 -17.11
CA GLY A 400 -17.86 5.86 -18.52
C GLY A 400 -16.54 6.60 -18.78
N ALA A 401 -15.67 6.76 -17.78
CA ALA A 401 -14.37 7.42 -17.91
C ALA A 401 -13.22 6.40 -18.05
N ASN A 402 -11.99 6.88 -18.26
CA ASN A 402 -10.80 6.03 -18.48
C ASN A 402 -10.62 4.96 -17.41
N SER A 403 -10.84 5.28 -16.12
CA SER A 403 -10.71 4.29 -15.04
C SER A 403 -11.69 3.12 -15.19
N ALA A 404 -12.93 3.40 -15.57
CA ALA A 404 -13.93 2.37 -15.83
C ALA A 404 -13.55 1.49 -17.02
N GLY A 405 -13.04 2.11 -18.10
CA GLY A 405 -12.57 1.38 -19.28
C GLY A 405 -11.36 0.49 -18.98
N GLN A 406 -10.40 0.98 -18.22
CA GLN A 406 -9.23 0.20 -17.78
C GLN A 406 -9.65 -0.99 -16.90
N ALA A 407 -10.55 -0.75 -15.95
CA ALA A 407 -11.12 -1.81 -15.10
C ALA A 407 -11.86 -2.87 -15.93
N ALA A 408 -12.70 -2.44 -16.88
CA ALA A 408 -13.44 -3.36 -17.73
C ALA A 408 -12.52 -4.24 -18.58
N MET A 409 -11.46 -3.67 -19.17
CA MET A 409 -10.48 -4.43 -19.95
C MET A 409 -9.68 -5.41 -19.11
N PHE A 410 -9.24 -5.00 -17.92
CA PHE A 410 -8.51 -5.86 -17.01
C PHE A 410 -9.36 -7.04 -16.51
N LEU A 411 -10.59 -6.75 -16.06
CA LEU A 411 -11.50 -7.78 -15.56
C LEU A 411 -11.95 -8.74 -16.66
N ALA A 412 -12.04 -8.30 -17.91
CA ALA A 412 -12.39 -9.15 -19.04
C ALA A 412 -11.36 -10.26 -19.32
N GLU A 413 -10.14 -10.16 -18.80
CA GLU A 413 -9.13 -11.23 -18.91
C GLU A 413 -9.59 -12.51 -18.19
N THR A 414 -10.22 -12.37 -17.02
CA THR A 414 -10.64 -13.49 -16.15
C THR A 414 -12.15 -13.71 -16.11
N ALA A 415 -12.95 -12.64 -16.19
CA ALA A 415 -14.40 -12.74 -16.14
C ALA A 415 -14.98 -13.45 -17.38
N LYS A 416 -16.14 -14.08 -17.21
CA LYS A 416 -16.93 -14.64 -18.31
C LYS A 416 -17.49 -13.55 -19.21
N ARG A 417 -18.02 -12.47 -18.61
CA ARG A 417 -18.56 -11.29 -19.31
C ARG A 417 -18.51 -10.05 -18.40
N VAL A 418 -18.20 -8.91 -19.00
CA VAL A 418 -18.22 -7.60 -18.35
C VAL A 418 -19.36 -6.76 -18.94
N HIS A 419 -20.34 -6.40 -18.11
CA HIS A 419 -21.40 -5.45 -18.44
C HIS A 419 -20.95 -4.05 -18.03
N MET A 420 -20.57 -3.21 -18.99
CA MET A 420 -20.19 -1.84 -18.73
C MET A 420 -21.42 -0.94 -18.75
N LEU A 421 -21.81 -0.37 -17.60
CA LEU A 421 -23.02 0.43 -17.42
C LEU A 421 -22.67 1.92 -17.40
N ILE A 422 -23.21 2.70 -18.31
CA ILE A 422 -22.99 4.15 -18.38
C ILE A 422 -24.31 4.91 -18.43
N ARG A 423 -24.38 6.05 -17.73
CA ARG A 423 -25.56 6.93 -17.74
C ARG A 423 -25.68 7.77 -19.01
N GLY A 424 -24.55 8.00 -19.69
CA GLY A 424 -24.48 8.77 -20.93
C GLY A 424 -24.88 7.97 -22.16
N ASP A 425 -24.93 8.65 -23.32
CA ASP A 425 -25.24 8.05 -24.62
C ASP A 425 -24.06 7.30 -25.24
N GLY A 426 -22.83 7.51 -24.73
CA GLY A 426 -21.60 6.88 -25.23
C GLY A 426 -20.38 7.26 -24.41
N LEU A 427 -19.22 6.75 -24.83
CA LEU A 427 -17.93 6.90 -24.10
C LEU A 427 -17.08 8.08 -24.60
N ALA A 428 -17.38 8.63 -25.79
CA ALA A 428 -16.48 9.55 -26.49
C ALA A 428 -16.17 10.86 -25.75
N SER A 429 -17.07 11.32 -24.88
CA SER A 429 -16.90 12.57 -24.12
C SER A 429 -15.98 12.46 -22.90
N THR A 430 -15.73 11.23 -22.42
CA THR A 430 -15.08 11.00 -21.11
C THR A 430 -13.95 9.98 -21.14
N MET A 431 -13.77 9.28 -22.28
CA MET A 431 -12.79 8.20 -22.43
C MET A 431 -11.87 8.42 -23.63
N SER A 432 -10.62 7.99 -23.52
CA SER A 432 -9.65 8.06 -24.62
C SER A 432 -10.07 7.15 -25.78
N ARG A 433 -9.82 7.61 -27.00
CA ARG A 433 -10.17 6.88 -28.23
C ARG A 433 -9.54 5.49 -28.31
N TYR A 434 -8.28 5.36 -27.88
CA TYR A 434 -7.58 4.09 -27.76
C TYR A 434 -8.35 3.06 -26.93
N LEU A 435 -8.84 3.50 -25.75
CA LEU A 435 -9.54 2.62 -24.83
C LEU A 435 -10.95 2.26 -25.34
N ILE A 436 -11.65 3.22 -25.97
CA ILE A 436 -12.95 2.98 -26.60
C ILE A 436 -12.82 1.88 -27.67
N SER A 437 -11.85 2.01 -28.58
CA SER A 437 -11.63 1.01 -29.64
C SER A 437 -11.34 -0.39 -29.09
N ARG A 438 -10.60 -0.49 -27.96
CA ARG A 438 -10.35 -1.79 -27.30
C ARG A 438 -11.62 -2.38 -26.69
N ILE A 439 -12.44 -1.56 -26.05
CA ILE A 439 -13.71 -1.98 -25.44
C ILE A 439 -14.68 -2.48 -26.52
N GLU A 440 -14.85 -1.72 -27.60
CA GLU A 440 -15.74 -2.07 -28.71
C GLU A 440 -15.33 -3.35 -29.44
N ALA A 441 -14.02 -3.60 -29.56
CA ALA A 441 -13.48 -4.80 -30.19
C ALA A 441 -13.47 -6.04 -29.25
N HIS A 442 -13.68 -5.88 -27.93
CA HIS A 442 -13.51 -6.98 -26.99
C HIS A 442 -14.78 -7.85 -26.86
N PRO A 443 -14.72 -9.16 -27.19
CA PRO A 443 -15.93 -10.02 -27.28
C PRO A 443 -16.64 -10.25 -25.94
N LYS A 444 -15.92 -10.11 -24.83
CA LYS A 444 -16.48 -10.30 -23.49
C LYS A 444 -17.06 -9.01 -22.89
N VAL A 445 -16.82 -7.83 -23.46
CA VAL A 445 -17.30 -6.56 -22.92
C VAL A 445 -18.57 -6.13 -23.63
N LYS A 446 -19.65 -5.91 -22.87
CA LYS A 446 -20.93 -5.41 -23.39
C LYS A 446 -21.22 -4.03 -22.81
N LEU A 447 -21.28 -3.01 -23.67
CA LEU A 447 -21.63 -1.65 -23.27
C LEU A 447 -23.14 -1.49 -23.19
N HIS A 448 -23.63 -0.95 -22.07
CA HIS A 448 -25.01 -0.56 -21.83
C HIS A 448 -25.06 0.96 -21.61
N THR A 449 -25.54 1.69 -22.60
CA THR A 449 -25.74 3.14 -22.52
C THR A 449 -27.04 3.49 -21.79
N ARG A 450 -27.13 4.70 -21.22
CA ARG A 450 -28.29 5.19 -20.48
C ARG A 450 -28.77 4.24 -19.38
N THR A 451 -27.85 3.45 -18.80
CA THR A 451 -28.18 2.39 -17.86
C THR A 451 -27.57 2.70 -16.48
N GLU A 452 -28.38 2.53 -15.44
CA GLU A 452 -27.98 2.73 -14.05
C GLU A 452 -28.45 1.57 -13.16
N ILE A 453 -27.69 1.24 -12.12
CA ILE A 453 -28.12 0.30 -11.07
C ILE A 453 -29.10 1.03 -10.17
N VAL A 454 -30.26 0.41 -9.93
CA VAL A 454 -31.34 0.94 -9.09
C VAL A 454 -31.65 0.05 -7.88
N GLY A 455 -31.06 -1.14 -7.76
CA GLY A 455 -31.23 -2.03 -6.63
C GLY A 455 -30.14 -3.07 -6.52
N LEU A 456 -29.88 -3.51 -5.29
CA LEU A 456 -28.95 -4.57 -4.92
C LEU A 456 -29.66 -5.56 -4.01
N GLU A 457 -29.55 -6.86 -4.27
CA GLU A 457 -30.19 -7.92 -3.50
C GLU A 457 -29.19 -9.04 -3.19
N GLY A 458 -29.30 -9.63 -1.98
CA GLY A 458 -28.48 -10.76 -1.54
C GLY A 458 -28.52 -10.95 -0.03
N ASN A 459 -28.00 -12.07 0.43
CA ASN A 459 -27.89 -12.42 1.84
C ASN A 459 -26.43 -12.61 2.25
N GLY A 460 -25.86 -11.65 2.98
CA GLY A 460 -24.44 -11.62 3.37
C GLY A 460 -23.48 -11.20 2.25
N HIS A 461 -23.77 -11.49 0.98
CA HIS A 461 -23.06 -11.05 -0.21
C HIS A 461 -24.06 -10.68 -1.32
N LEU A 462 -23.59 -9.94 -2.32
CA LEU A 462 -24.42 -9.59 -3.47
C LEU A 462 -24.72 -10.83 -4.32
N GLU A 463 -25.99 -11.04 -4.67
CA GLU A 463 -26.43 -12.16 -5.52
C GLU A 463 -27.05 -11.68 -6.83
N GLN A 464 -27.67 -10.48 -6.80
CA GLN A 464 -28.43 -9.94 -7.92
C GLN A 464 -28.42 -8.42 -7.90
N ILE A 465 -28.37 -7.82 -9.08
CA ILE A 465 -28.56 -6.38 -9.28
C ILE A 465 -29.83 -6.13 -10.07
N ALA A 466 -30.44 -4.96 -9.81
CA ALA A 466 -31.49 -4.41 -10.64
C ALA A 466 -30.94 -3.21 -11.38
N TRP A 467 -31.06 -3.16 -12.70
CA TRP A 467 -30.72 -1.99 -13.52
C TRP A 467 -31.89 -1.46 -14.31
N ARG A 468 -31.80 -0.23 -14.73
CA ARG A 468 -32.81 0.45 -15.55
C ARG A 468 -32.12 1.18 -16.71
N THR A 469 -32.64 0.97 -17.93
CA THR A 469 -32.20 1.68 -19.12
C THR A 469 -33.14 2.86 -19.38
N GLY A 470 -32.57 4.09 -19.42
CA GLY A 470 -33.34 5.34 -19.49
C GLY A 470 -34.06 5.69 -18.17
N ARG A 471 -34.59 6.92 -18.09
CA ARG A 471 -35.23 7.42 -16.87
C ARG A 471 -36.53 6.69 -16.48
N SER A 472 -37.25 6.18 -17.48
CA SER A 472 -38.59 5.57 -17.33
C SER A 472 -38.65 4.13 -17.87
N GLY A 473 -37.51 3.54 -18.22
CA GLY A 473 -37.45 2.17 -18.72
C GLY A 473 -37.80 1.11 -17.67
N PRO A 474 -38.08 -0.12 -18.09
CA PRO A 474 -38.32 -1.21 -17.16
C PRO A 474 -37.08 -1.50 -16.32
N VAL A 475 -37.33 -1.94 -15.08
CA VAL A 475 -36.27 -2.44 -14.20
C VAL A 475 -36.05 -3.90 -14.53
N GLU A 476 -34.82 -4.23 -14.90
CA GLU A 476 -34.40 -5.61 -15.22
C GLU A 476 -33.52 -6.13 -14.10
N LYS A 477 -33.77 -7.34 -13.64
CA LYS A 477 -32.94 -8.03 -12.65
C LYS A 477 -31.93 -8.93 -13.34
N GLN A 478 -30.68 -8.87 -12.87
CA GLN A 478 -29.55 -9.64 -13.41
C GLN A 478 -28.84 -10.38 -12.31
N LYS A 479 -28.55 -11.66 -12.51
CA LYS A 479 -27.75 -12.48 -11.58
C LYS A 479 -26.28 -12.11 -11.69
N ILE A 480 -25.91 -10.95 -11.12
CA ILE A 480 -24.56 -10.43 -11.09
C ILE A 480 -24.18 -10.24 -9.62
N ARG A 481 -23.09 -10.90 -9.22
CA ARG A 481 -22.58 -10.92 -7.85
C ARG A 481 -21.44 -9.94 -7.61
N HIS A 482 -20.90 -9.36 -8.67
CA HIS A 482 -19.72 -8.46 -8.58
C HIS A 482 -19.98 -7.20 -9.39
N VAL A 483 -19.96 -6.07 -8.70
CA VAL A 483 -20.15 -4.72 -9.25
C VAL A 483 -18.93 -3.86 -8.94
N PHE A 484 -18.32 -3.31 -9.96
CA PHE A 484 -17.18 -2.41 -9.85
C PHE A 484 -17.63 -0.97 -10.11
N THR A 485 -17.57 -0.10 -9.09
CA THR A 485 -18.07 1.27 -9.20
C THR A 485 -16.96 2.25 -9.53
N MET A 486 -16.98 2.82 -10.74
CA MET A 486 -16.01 3.77 -11.27
C MET A 486 -16.72 5.10 -11.63
N THR A 487 -17.61 5.58 -10.74
CA THR A 487 -18.58 6.66 -11.00
C THR A 487 -18.06 8.07 -10.76
N GLY A 488 -16.76 8.25 -10.64
CA GLY A 488 -16.11 9.51 -10.29
C GLY A 488 -15.86 9.64 -8.79
N ALA A 489 -15.40 10.81 -8.35
CA ALA A 489 -14.87 10.96 -7.01
C ALA A 489 -15.20 12.31 -6.40
N GLU A 490 -15.21 12.36 -5.07
CA GLU A 490 -15.36 13.55 -4.24
C GLU A 490 -14.03 13.87 -3.55
N PRO A 491 -13.66 15.15 -3.38
CA PRO A 491 -12.42 15.51 -2.70
C PRO A 491 -12.45 15.13 -1.22
N SER A 492 -11.34 14.61 -0.71
CA SER A 492 -11.17 14.24 0.70
C SER A 492 -10.86 15.48 1.55
N THR A 493 -11.83 16.40 1.67
CA THR A 493 -11.67 17.75 2.29
C THR A 493 -12.59 18.01 3.48
N LYS A 494 -13.47 17.07 3.85
CA LYS A 494 -14.46 17.29 4.94
C LYS A 494 -13.82 17.69 6.27
N TRP A 495 -12.60 17.20 6.54
CA TRP A 495 -11.82 17.52 7.75
C TRP A 495 -11.22 18.94 7.75
N LEU A 496 -11.28 19.67 6.61
CA LEU A 496 -10.81 21.04 6.43
C LEU A 496 -11.91 22.10 6.57
N ALA A 497 -13.11 21.70 6.97
CA ALA A 497 -14.26 22.61 7.05
C ALA A 497 -13.94 23.87 7.85
N GLY A 498 -14.12 25.04 7.22
CA GLY A 498 -13.86 26.35 7.81
C GLY A 498 -12.38 26.77 7.89
N CYS A 499 -11.44 25.94 7.39
CA CYS A 499 -10.00 26.23 7.45
C CYS A 499 -9.47 26.80 6.13
N LEU A 500 -9.95 26.30 4.99
CA LEU A 500 -9.47 26.67 3.66
C LEU A 500 -10.63 27.05 2.73
N ALA A 501 -10.35 27.87 1.74
CA ALA A 501 -11.29 28.18 0.67
C ALA A 501 -11.46 26.96 -0.25
N LEU A 502 -12.71 26.52 -0.42
CA LEU A 502 -13.11 25.40 -1.28
C LEU A 502 -13.97 25.91 -2.44
N ASP A 503 -13.97 25.18 -3.56
CA ASP A 503 -14.94 25.44 -4.63
C ASP A 503 -16.30 24.78 -4.32
N ASP A 504 -17.31 25.03 -5.17
CA ASP A 504 -18.67 24.51 -5.01
C ASP A 504 -18.77 22.98 -4.95
N LYS A 505 -17.72 22.27 -5.40
CA LYS A 505 -17.61 20.81 -5.38
C LYS A 505 -16.78 20.30 -4.21
N GLY A 506 -16.26 21.20 -3.38
CA GLY A 506 -15.45 20.90 -2.21
C GLY A 506 -13.94 20.70 -2.50
N PHE A 507 -13.44 20.99 -3.71
CA PHE A 507 -12.02 20.98 -4.01
C PHE A 507 -11.31 22.22 -3.45
N ILE A 508 -10.04 22.07 -3.04
CA ILE A 508 -9.25 23.15 -2.46
C ILE A 508 -8.85 24.16 -3.55
N LYS A 509 -9.19 25.43 -3.38
CA LYS A 509 -8.73 26.52 -4.24
C LYS A 509 -7.27 26.86 -3.93
N THR A 510 -6.46 27.11 -4.97
CA THR A 510 -5.05 27.49 -4.82
C THR A 510 -4.65 28.59 -5.82
N GLY A 511 -3.65 29.40 -5.47
CA GLY A 511 -3.06 30.39 -6.36
C GLY A 511 -4.09 31.27 -7.05
N ALA A 512 -4.09 31.28 -8.38
CA ALA A 512 -4.99 32.11 -9.19
C ALA A 512 -6.49 31.72 -9.12
N ALA A 513 -6.83 30.56 -8.55
CA ALA A 513 -8.23 30.19 -8.32
C ALA A 513 -8.83 30.84 -7.06
N LEU A 514 -8.01 31.46 -6.22
CA LEU A 514 -8.45 32.22 -5.04
C LEU A 514 -8.90 33.62 -5.47
N THR A 515 -10.12 33.97 -5.13
CA THR A 515 -10.67 35.30 -5.38
C THR A 515 -10.25 36.28 -4.28
N THR A 516 -10.45 37.58 -4.54
CA THR A 516 -10.22 38.61 -3.51
C THR A 516 -11.11 38.37 -2.28
N ASP A 517 -12.34 37.88 -2.49
CA ASP A 517 -13.29 37.60 -1.40
C ASP A 517 -12.83 36.37 -0.59
N ASP A 518 -12.28 35.31 -1.24
CA ASP A 518 -11.68 34.16 -0.56
C ASP A 518 -10.54 34.58 0.37
N LEU A 519 -9.65 35.46 -0.13
CA LEU A 519 -8.52 35.96 0.64
C LEU A 519 -8.94 36.91 1.78
N ALA A 520 -9.94 37.74 1.56
CA ALA A 520 -10.50 38.60 2.59
C ALA A 520 -11.18 37.77 3.70
N ALA A 521 -11.98 36.76 3.34
CA ALA A 521 -12.61 35.85 4.28
C ALA A 521 -11.57 35.05 5.10
N ALA A 522 -10.48 34.60 4.46
CA ALA A 522 -9.37 33.91 5.12
C ALA A 522 -8.45 34.87 5.92
N LYS A 523 -8.63 36.16 5.84
CA LYS A 523 -7.78 37.21 6.46
C LYS A 523 -6.31 37.02 6.06
N TRP A 524 -6.06 36.90 4.75
CA TRP A 524 -4.72 36.68 4.21
C TRP A 524 -3.73 37.75 4.74
N PRO A 525 -2.68 37.36 5.49
CA PRO A 525 -1.87 38.33 6.23
C PRO A 525 -0.68 38.89 5.44
N LEU A 526 -0.33 38.28 4.29
CA LEU A 526 0.87 38.61 3.53
C LEU A 526 0.60 39.65 2.44
N ARG A 527 1.60 40.50 2.15
CA ARG A 527 1.51 41.49 1.06
C ARG A 527 1.57 40.83 -0.33
N ARG A 528 2.25 39.66 -0.45
CA ARG A 528 2.27 38.90 -1.68
C ARG A 528 0.98 38.11 -1.89
N PRO A 529 0.61 37.83 -3.15
CA PRO A 529 -0.47 36.87 -3.42
C PRO A 529 -0.02 35.44 -3.05
N PRO A 530 -0.97 34.51 -2.90
CA PRO A 530 -0.67 33.08 -2.76
C PRO A 530 0.14 32.57 -3.95
N HIS A 531 1.13 31.69 -3.67
CA HIS A 531 1.86 30.97 -4.71
C HIS A 531 0.93 30.02 -5.48
N LEU A 532 1.39 29.51 -6.64
CA LEU A 532 0.59 28.68 -7.57
C LEU A 532 -0.21 27.56 -6.91
N LEU A 533 0.40 26.82 -5.96
CA LEU A 533 -0.21 25.69 -5.25
C LEU A 533 -0.55 26.03 -3.80
N GLU A 534 -0.34 27.28 -3.37
CA GLU A 534 -0.64 27.72 -2.01
C GLU A 534 -2.16 27.99 -1.88
N THR A 535 -2.73 27.57 -0.76
CA THR A 535 -4.14 27.75 -0.44
C THR A 535 -4.44 29.14 0.11
N SER A 536 -5.64 29.37 0.62
CA SER A 536 -6.01 30.58 1.34
C SER A 536 -5.32 30.74 2.71
N LEU A 537 -4.45 29.81 3.10
CA LEU A 537 -3.69 29.84 4.35
C LEU A 537 -2.19 29.79 4.03
N PRO A 538 -1.39 30.82 4.45
CA PRO A 538 0.04 30.87 4.16
C PRO A 538 0.81 29.65 4.63
N GLY A 539 1.62 29.04 3.74
CA GLY A 539 2.42 27.86 4.06
C GLY A 539 1.65 26.54 4.03
N VAL A 540 0.38 26.57 3.61
CA VAL A 540 -0.42 25.37 3.34
C VAL A 540 -0.69 25.27 1.84
N LEU A 541 -0.18 24.20 1.22
CA LEU A 541 -0.30 23.93 -0.20
C LEU A 541 -1.25 22.76 -0.46
N ALA A 542 -1.88 22.72 -1.64
CA ALA A 542 -2.68 21.59 -2.07
C ALA A 542 -2.23 21.10 -3.44
N VAL A 543 -2.09 19.77 -3.61
CA VAL A 543 -1.57 19.14 -4.81
C VAL A 543 -2.37 17.90 -5.20
N GLY A 544 -2.36 17.57 -6.49
CA GLY A 544 -3.04 16.40 -7.03
C GLY A 544 -4.56 16.55 -7.05
N ASP A 545 -5.25 15.44 -6.98
CA ASP A 545 -6.69 15.35 -7.25
C ASP A 545 -7.59 16.12 -6.27
N VAL A 546 -7.11 16.46 -5.10
CA VAL A 546 -7.83 17.26 -4.09
C VAL A 546 -7.94 18.73 -4.47
N ARG A 547 -7.07 19.21 -5.37
CA ARG A 547 -6.98 20.61 -5.79
C ARG A 547 -8.02 20.93 -6.88
N SER A 548 -8.66 22.09 -6.75
CA SER A 548 -9.56 22.63 -7.79
C SER A 548 -8.80 22.85 -9.10
N GLY A 549 -9.38 22.41 -10.21
CA GLY A 549 -8.79 22.54 -11.54
C GLY A 549 -7.60 21.61 -11.82
N SER A 550 -7.29 20.63 -10.94
CA SER A 550 -6.21 19.67 -11.16
C SER A 550 -6.48 18.74 -12.34
N THR A 551 -5.42 18.42 -13.09
CA THR A 551 -5.47 17.37 -14.12
C THR A 551 -5.30 16.01 -13.50
N LYS A 552 -6.35 15.18 -13.53
CA LYS A 552 -6.37 13.85 -12.88
C LYS A 552 -5.54 12.83 -13.64
N ARG A 553 -4.21 12.91 -13.47
CA ARG A 553 -3.19 12.01 -14.05
C ARG A 553 -2.05 11.82 -13.06
N VAL A 554 -1.48 10.62 -13.05
CA VAL A 554 -0.33 10.30 -12.18
C VAL A 554 0.83 11.26 -12.40
N ALA A 555 1.20 11.51 -13.66
CA ALA A 555 2.30 12.42 -14.01
C ALA A 555 2.05 13.87 -13.53
N SER A 556 0.82 14.38 -13.70
CA SER A 556 0.44 15.72 -13.23
C SER A 556 0.52 15.81 -11.71
N ALA A 557 0.02 14.80 -11.01
CA ALA A 557 0.05 14.74 -9.56
C ALA A 557 1.50 14.73 -9.02
N VAL A 558 2.39 13.92 -9.60
CA VAL A 558 3.82 13.89 -9.24
C VAL A 558 4.48 15.25 -9.52
N GLY A 559 4.20 15.87 -10.68
CA GLY A 559 4.71 17.17 -11.03
C GLY A 559 4.26 18.28 -10.07
N GLU A 560 2.98 18.30 -9.69
CA GLU A 560 2.49 19.26 -8.68
C GLU A 560 3.18 19.05 -7.32
N GLY A 561 3.40 17.78 -6.90
CA GLY A 561 4.16 17.47 -5.68
C GLY A 561 5.56 18.04 -5.70
N SER A 562 6.28 17.89 -6.82
CA SER A 562 7.63 18.46 -7.00
C SER A 562 7.63 20.00 -6.96
N ILE A 563 6.72 20.66 -7.71
CA ILE A 563 6.59 22.12 -7.73
C ILE A 563 6.28 22.67 -6.34
N ALA A 564 5.42 21.97 -5.58
CA ALA A 564 5.06 22.39 -4.22
C ALA A 564 6.28 22.43 -3.30
N VAL A 565 7.26 21.54 -3.43
CA VAL A 565 8.46 21.52 -2.61
C VAL A 565 9.31 22.78 -2.84
N ALA A 566 9.50 23.18 -4.12
CA ALA A 566 10.19 24.43 -4.42
C ALA A 566 9.51 25.64 -3.76
N THR A 567 8.16 25.64 -3.72
CA THR A 567 7.39 26.68 -3.01
C THR A 567 7.59 26.58 -1.48
N VAL A 568 7.64 25.37 -0.92
CA VAL A 568 7.92 25.17 0.52
C VAL A 568 9.25 25.80 0.91
N HIS A 569 10.31 25.61 0.14
CA HIS A 569 11.61 26.24 0.41
C HIS A 569 11.52 27.79 0.43
N GLN A 570 10.76 28.38 -0.49
CA GLN A 570 10.52 29.84 -0.48
C GLN A 570 9.80 30.28 0.80
N ILE A 571 8.74 29.58 1.19
CA ILE A 571 7.95 29.87 2.39
C ILE A 571 8.78 29.70 3.67
N LEU A 572 9.66 28.70 3.73
CA LEU A 572 10.50 28.46 4.90
C LEU A 572 11.62 29.52 5.06
N ALA A 573 11.95 30.21 3.98
CA ALA A 573 12.91 31.33 3.97
C ALA A 573 12.27 32.68 4.31
N GLU A 574 10.95 32.83 4.21
CA GLU A 574 10.17 34.01 4.65
C GLU A 574 10.10 34.11 6.18
#